data_0cf1effc9ae0ef058ca526094a5112bd
#
_entry.id   0cf1effc9ae0ef058ca526094a5112bd
#
_cell.length_a   1.000
_cell.length_b   1.000
_cell.length_c   1.000
_cell.angle_alpha   90.00
_cell.angle_beta   90.00
_cell.angle_gamma   90.00
#
_symmetry.space_group_name_H-M   'P 1'
#
loop_
_entity.id
_entity.type
_entity.pdbx_description
1 polymer ?
#
loop_
_entity_poly.entity_id
_entity_poly.type
_entity_poly.pdbx_seq_one_letter_code
_entity_poly.pdbx_strand_id
1 'polypeptide(L)'
;MSRLAKAGTVAFLLVLVLTQAAAAQTLQAVKDRGELNCGANGTLAGFGAPDAAGNWTGFDVDFCRAIAAAIFDDPSKVKFVPLTAANRFSALQSGALDVLSRNTSWTMSRATELGIVFAAVNFYDGQGFLVRKSLKVNSALELNGAAICVEQETTTALNLADYFRANHMDLKTISFASADEAVKAYDSGRCDAYTTDSSALYSERLRLADPTANIVLPEIISKEPLSPAVREGDGAWAELVRWTHYAMLDAEELGVNQHNVDDMLHSAAPDIRRLLGVEGRFGQALGLSNDWAYRIIKAVGNYGESFDRNVGQNSPLKIARGLNALWTKGGLQYGLPIR
;
A
#
# COMPACT_ATOMS: atom_id res chain seq x y z
N MET A 1 -15.97 -27.11 -58.56
CA MET A 1 -16.34 -26.25 -57.42
C MET A 1 -16.02 -26.89 -56.07
N SER A 2 -14.80 -27.32 -55.79
CA SER A 2 -14.46 -28.02 -54.50
C SER A 2 -13.07 -27.76 -53.93
N ARG A 3 -12.41 -26.66 -54.32
CA ARG A 3 -11.07 -26.30 -53.77
C ARG A 3 -11.04 -25.00 -52.92
N LEU A 4 -12.14 -24.24 -52.86
CA LEU A 4 -12.21 -23.00 -52.11
C LEU A 4 -12.75 -23.14 -50.66
N ALA A 5 -13.38 -24.29 -50.33
CA ALA A 5 -13.99 -24.52 -49.01
C ALA A 5 -12.99 -25.00 -47.94
N LYS A 6 -11.79 -25.46 -48.29
CA LYS A 6 -10.80 -25.98 -47.33
C LYS A 6 -9.80 -24.97 -46.82
N ALA A 7 -9.67 -23.80 -47.46
CA ALA A 7 -8.75 -22.73 -47.04
C ALA A 7 -9.32 -21.86 -45.90
N GLY A 8 -10.65 -21.73 -45.79
CA GLY A 8 -11.31 -20.90 -44.79
C GLY A 8 -11.28 -21.47 -43.36
N THR A 9 -11.24 -22.81 -43.23
CA THR A 9 -11.34 -23.49 -41.92
C THR A 9 -9.99 -23.50 -41.16
N VAL A 10 -8.88 -23.44 -41.85
CA VAL A 10 -7.54 -23.42 -41.25
C VAL A 10 -7.19 -22.01 -40.73
N ALA A 11 -7.65 -20.97 -41.42
CA ALA A 11 -7.41 -19.58 -40.99
C ALA A 11 -8.19 -19.19 -39.70
N PHE A 12 -9.38 -19.80 -39.51
CA PHE A 12 -10.20 -19.53 -38.32
C PHE A 12 -9.67 -20.23 -37.04
N LEU A 13 -9.02 -21.37 -37.21
CA LEU A 13 -8.40 -22.12 -36.10
C LEU A 13 -7.09 -21.48 -35.62
N LEU A 14 -6.36 -20.75 -36.47
CA LEU A 14 -5.13 -20.07 -36.07
C LEU A 14 -5.40 -18.80 -35.27
N VAL A 15 -6.54 -18.13 -35.42
CA VAL A 15 -6.91 -16.92 -34.66
C VAL A 15 -7.36 -17.25 -33.25
N LEU A 16 -7.91 -18.45 -32.99
CA LEU A 16 -8.38 -18.85 -31.66
C LEU A 16 -7.25 -19.25 -30.69
N VAL A 17 -6.05 -19.54 -31.18
CA VAL A 17 -4.91 -19.98 -30.35
C VAL A 17 -4.12 -18.77 -29.81
N LEU A 18 -4.28 -17.58 -30.37
CA LEU A 18 -3.54 -16.37 -29.96
C LEU A 18 -4.16 -15.61 -28.77
N THR A 19 -5.35 -16.00 -28.31
CA THR A 19 -6.04 -15.28 -27.23
C THR A 19 -5.82 -15.84 -25.82
N GLN A 20 -5.07 -16.94 -25.66
CA GLN A 20 -4.81 -17.54 -24.33
C GLN A 20 -3.45 -17.19 -23.70
N ALA A 21 -2.60 -16.40 -24.37
CA ALA A 21 -1.24 -16.12 -23.89
C ALA A 21 -1.13 -14.85 -23.02
N ALA A 22 -2.24 -14.19 -22.66
CA ALA A 22 -2.21 -12.92 -21.92
C ALA A 22 -2.23 -13.07 -20.37
N ALA A 23 -2.37 -14.29 -19.86
CA ALA A 23 -2.45 -14.51 -18.41
C ALA A 23 -1.07 -14.89 -17.84
N ALA A 24 -0.55 -14.10 -16.93
CA ALA A 24 0.71 -14.23 -16.18
C ALA A 24 1.95 -13.53 -16.79
N GLN A 25 1.77 -12.42 -17.51
CA GLN A 25 2.90 -11.71 -18.12
C GLN A 25 3.79 -11.01 -17.06
N THR A 26 3.21 -10.44 -15.99
CA THR A 26 3.97 -9.65 -15.03
C THR A 26 4.88 -10.55 -14.16
N LEU A 27 4.36 -11.66 -13.63
CA LEU A 27 5.19 -12.56 -12.82
C LEU A 27 6.37 -13.12 -13.61
N GLN A 28 6.16 -13.52 -14.89
CA GLN A 28 7.25 -14.01 -15.72
C GLN A 28 8.28 -12.91 -16.02
N ALA A 29 7.84 -11.71 -16.34
CA ALA A 29 8.73 -10.56 -16.59
C ALA A 29 9.55 -10.20 -15.32
N VAL A 30 8.95 -10.27 -14.13
CA VAL A 30 9.63 -10.08 -12.85
C VAL A 30 10.69 -11.16 -12.63
N LYS A 31 10.35 -12.44 -12.89
CA LYS A 31 11.29 -13.56 -12.77
C LYS A 31 12.45 -13.45 -13.76
N ASP A 32 12.17 -13.11 -15.02
CA ASP A 32 13.20 -12.99 -16.07
C ASP A 32 14.16 -11.81 -15.80
N ARG A 33 13.65 -10.73 -15.22
CA ARG A 33 14.45 -9.56 -14.80
C ARG A 33 15.26 -9.85 -13.53
N GLY A 34 14.80 -10.74 -12.69
CA GLY A 34 15.44 -11.09 -11.41
C GLY A 34 15.20 -10.07 -10.29
N GLU A 35 14.30 -9.12 -10.46
CA GLU A 35 13.91 -8.12 -9.45
C GLU A 35 12.48 -7.60 -9.64
N LEU A 36 11.85 -7.13 -8.56
CA LEU A 36 10.54 -6.49 -8.54
C LEU A 36 10.70 -4.96 -8.63
N ASN A 37 10.05 -4.29 -9.59
CA ASN A 37 9.95 -2.84 -9.63
C ASN A 37 8.76 -2.37 -8.77
N CYS A 38 9.05 -1.79 -7.61
CA CYS A 38 8.05 -1.31 -6.66
C CYS A 38 8.02 0.21 -6.61
N GLY A 39 6.86 0.80 -6.89
CA GLY A 39 6.61 2.23 -6.69
C GLY A 39 6.36 2.53 -5.22
N ALA A 40 7.17 3.41 -4.62
CA ALA A 40 7.09 3.81 -3.22
C ALA A 40 7.05 5.35 -3.07
N ASN A 41 6.76 5.85 -1.86
CA ASN A 41 6.64 7.30 -1.64
C ASN A 41 7.99 8.03 -1.82
N GLY A 42 9.04 7.55 -1.19
CA GLY A 42 10.38 8.15 -1.25
C GLY A 42 10.71 9.14 -0.15
N THR A 43 9.71 9.71 0.55
CA THR A 43 9.93 10.73 1.59
C THR A 43 9.14 10.50 2.88
N LEU A 44 8.13 9.62 2.85
CA LEU A 44 7.24 9.37 3.99
C LEU A 44 7.83 8.30 4.91
N ALA A 45 8.52 8.73 5.96
CA ALA A 45 9.07 7.83 6.98
C ALA A 45 7.98 6.97 7.64
N GLY A 46 8.29 5.71 7.89
CA GLY A 46 7.34 4.71 8.39
C GLY A 46 6.54 4.02 7.28
N PHE A 47 6.35 4.62 6.11
CA PHE A 47 5.69 3.99 4.96
C PHE A 47 6.66 3.63 3.84
N GLY A 48 7.40 4.60 3.30
CA GLY A 48 8.35 4.36 2.22
C GLY A 48 9.34 5.49 2.07
N ALA A 49 10.49 5.38 2.72
CA ALA A 49 11.57 6.35 2.62
C ALA A 49 12.92 5.68 2.88
N PRO A 50 14.02 6.19 2.31
CA PRO A 50 15.36 5.79 2.73
C PRO A 50 15.65 6.26 4.18
N ASP A 51 16.35 5.41 4.94
CA ASP A 51 16.92 5.79 6.22
C ASP A 51 18.20 6.65 6.04
N ALA A 52 18.85 7.01 7.14
CA ALA A 52 20.08 7.82 7.10
C ALA A 52 21.26 7.13 6.38
N ALA A 53 21.22 5.81 6.24
CA ALA A 53 22.21 5.02 5.50
C ALA A 53 21.82 4.81 4.03
N GLY A 54 20.67 5.32 3.60
CA GLY A 54 20.13 5.16 2.25
C GLY A 54 19.35 3.88 2.02
N ASN A 55 19.12 3.05 3.05
CA ASN A 55 18.34 1.83 2.93
C ASN A 55 16.84 2.18 2.96
N TRP A 56 16.08 1.63 2.03
CA TRP A 56 14.64 1.78 2.03
C TRP A 56 14.02 1.12 3.25
N THR A 57 13.11 1.82 3.93
CA THR A 57 12.38 1.34 5.12
C THR A 57 10.93 1.79 5.07
N GLY A 58 10.05 1.05 5.72
CA GLY A 58 8.65 1.41 5.86
C GLY A 58 7.69 0.26 5.58
N PHE A 59 6.43 0.48 5.92
CA PHE A 59 5.36 -0.49 5.82
C PHE A 59 5.08 -0.91 4.35
N ASP A 60 5.06 0.07 3.43
CA ASP A 60 4.92 -0.17 1.99
C ASP A 60 6.16 -0.87 1.40
N VAL A 61 7.34 -0.55 1.93
CA VAL A 61 8.61 -1.19 1.54
C VAL A 61 8.64 -2.65 1.97
N ASP A 62 8.22 -2.95 3.20
CA ASP A 62 8.13 -4.32 3.70
C ASP A 62 7.17 -5.16 2.85
N PHE A 63 6.06 -4.57 2.41
CA PHE A 63 5.11 -5.26 1.54
C PHE A 63 5.75 -5.65 0.19
N CYS A 64 6.52 -4.77 -0.44
CA CYS A 64 7.25 -5.12 -1.67
C CYS A 64 8.34 -6.17 -1.43
N ARG A 65 9.02 -6.12 -0.29
CA ARG A 65 9.96 -7.16 0.13
C ARG A 65 9.28 -8.51 0.37
N ALA A 66 8.06 -8.51 0.89
CA ALA A 66 7.26 -9.72 1.04
C ALA A 66 6.94 -10.37 -0.31
N ILE A 67 6.56 -9.57 -1.33
CA ILE A 67 6.36 -10.06 -2.69
C ILE A 67 7.66 -10.63 -3.26
N ALA A 68 8.79 -9.95 -3.10
CA ALA A 68 10.09 -10.43 -3.59
C ALA A 68 10.53 -11.72 -2.88
N ALA A 69 10.34 -11.81 -1.57
CA ALA A 69 10.62 -13.03 -0.79
C ALA A 69 9.76 -14.22 -1.29
N ALA A 70 8.47 -14.00 -1.58
CA ALA A 70 7.59 -15.02 -2.14
C ALA A 70 8.09 -15.56 -3.48
N ILE A 71 8.61 -14.67 -4.35
CA ILE A 71 9.02 -15.02 -5.72
C ILE A 71 10.43 -15.59 -5.77
N PHE A 72 11.38 -14.95 -5.06
CA PHE A 72 12.82 -15.17 -5.22
C PHE A 72 13.48 -15.85 -4.01
N ASP A 73 12.77 -16.01 -2.88
CA ASP A 73 13.36 -16.36 -1.59
C ASP A 73 14.43 -15.33 -1.13
N ASP A 74 14.31 -14.10 -1.62
CA ASP A 74 15.24 -13.01 -1.34
C ASP A 74 14.47 -11.67 -1.28
N PRO A 75 14.28 -11.07 -0.09
CA PRO A 75 13.57 -9.79 0.06
C PRO A 75 14.35 -8.60 -0.50
N SER A 76 15.63 -8.76 -0.85
CA SER A 76 16.46 -7.71 -1.44
C SER A 76 16.23 -7.50 -2.94
N LYS A 77 15.55 -8.44 -3.61
CA LYS A 77 15.24 -8.40 -5.04
C LYS A 77 14.12 -7.41 -5.38
N VAL A 78 14.26 -6.19 -4.90
CA VAL A 78 13.32 -5.08 -5.15
C VAL A 78 14.08 -3.83 -5.56
N LYS A 79 13.67 -3.26 -6.68
CA LYS A 79 14.04 -1.91 -7.09
C LYS A 79 12.93 -0.96 -6.69
N PHE A 80 13.21 -0.08 -5.74
CA PHE A 80 12.27 0.96 -5.33
C PHE A 80 12.35 2.17 -6.25
N VAL A 81 11.18 2.64 -6.71
CA VAL A 81 11.04 3.82 -7.55
C VAL A 81 10.28 4.88 -6.77
N PRO A 82 10.93 6.01 -6.39
CA PRO A 82 10.26 7.09 -5.66
C PRO A 82 9.27 7.83 -6.55
N LEU A 83 8.06 8.08 -6.05
CA LEU A 83 6.95 8.66 -6.80
C LEU A 83 6.23 9.76 -6.01
N THR A 84 5.81 10.80 -6.71
CA THR A 84 4.87 11.81 -6.21
C THR A 84 3.42 11.33 -6.36
N ALA A 85 2.46 12.07 -5.78
CA ALA A 85 1.04 11.79 -6.00
C ALA A 85 0.66 11.93 -7.49
N ALA A 86 1.27 12.90 -8.19
CA ALA A 86 0.95 13.22 -9.58
C ALA A 86 1.41 12.15 -10.59
N ASN A 87 2.55 11.47 -10.36
CA ASN A 87 3.13 10.56 -11.35
C ASN A 87 2.93 9.06 -11.05
N ARG A 88 2.41 8.69 -9.86
CA ARG A 88 2.31 7.29 -9.43
C ARG A 88 1.46 6.40 -10.35
N PHE A 89 0.32 6.92 -10.83
CA PHE A 89 -0.58 6.13 -11.67
C PHE A 89 -0.04 6.00 -13.10
N SER A 90 0.49 7.07 -13.69
CA SER A 90 1.10 6.99 -15.01
C SER A 90 2.33 6.07 -15.05
N ALA A 91 3.13 6.05 -13.98
CA ALA A 91 4.25 5.13 -13.84
C ALA A 91 3.79 3.66 -13.77
N LEU A 92 2.68 3.38 -13.07
CA LEU A 92 2.10 2.03 -13.02
C LEU A 92 1.52 1.63 -14.38
N GLN A 93 0.73 2.51 -15.01
CA GLN A 93 0.07 2.27 -16.30
C GLN A 93 1.08 2.02 -17.44
N SER A 94 2.19 2.74 -17.46
CA SER A 94 3.25 2.60 -18.48
C SER A 94 4.05 1.29 -18.37
N GLY A 95 3.92 0.55 -17.28
CA GLY A 95 4.71 -0.66 -17.04
C GLY A 95 6.10 -0.39 -16.45
N ALA A 96 6.40 0.84 -16.04
CA ALA A 96 7.63 1.14 -15.31
C ALA A 96 7.68 0.45 -13.94
N LEU A 97 6.51 0.11 -13.40
CA LEU A 97 6.32 -0.58 -12.13
C LEU A 97 5.58 -1.89 -12.33
N ASP A 98 5.86 -2.87 -11.47
CA ASP A 98 5.09 -4.10 -11.35
C ASP A 98 3.98 -3.97 -10.31
N VAL A 99 4.26 -3.23 -9.24
CA VAL A 99 3.34 -2.93 -8.15
C VAL A 99 3.55 -1.50 -7.66
N LEU A 100 2.46 -0.82 -7.31
CA LEU A 100 2.45 0.46 -6.61
C LEU A 100 2.07 0.20 -5.15
N SER A 101 3.03 0.29 -4.22
CA SER A 101 2.84 0.26 -2.77
C SER A 101 3.29 1.62 -2.21
N ARG A 102 2.34 2.57 -2.18
CA ARG A 102 2.62 3.99 -1.90
C ARG A 102 1.40 4.68 -1.30
N ASN A 103 1.06 4.34 -0.07
CA ASN A 103 -0.05 4.97 0.68
C ASN A 103 -1.15 5.52 -0.26
N THR A 104 -1.72 4.64 -1.09
CA THR A 104 -2.67 5.03 -2.16
C THR A 104 -4.08 4.60 -1.80
N SER A 105 -4.97 5.57 -1.59
CA SER A 105 -6.38 5.32 -1.26
C SER A 105 -7.12 4.66 -2.42
N TRP A 106 -7.79 3.56 -2.13
CA TRP A 106 -8.70 2.89 -3.04
C TRP A 106 -10.01 3.67 -3.11
N THR A 107 -10.28 4.29 -4.25
CA THR A 107 -11.55 4.98 -4.53
C THR A 107 -12.23 4.39 -5.75
N MET A 108 -13.54 4.63 -5.87
CA MET A 108 -14.32 4.16 -7.03
C MET A 108 -13.73 4.68 -8.34
N SER A 109 -13.48 6.00 -8.45
CA SER A 109 -12.95 6.60 -9.68
C SER A 109 -11.59 6.00 -10.08
N ARG A 110 -10.66 5.86 -9.11
CA ARG A 110 -9.35 5.25 -9.38
C ARG A 110 -9.47 3.81 -9.85
N ALA A 111 -10.36 3.03 -9.25
CA ALA A 111 -10.57 1.62 -9.61
C ALA A 111 -11.27 1.43 -10.95
N THR A 112 -12.10 2.39 -11.40
CA THR A 112 -12.92 2.22 -12.61
C THR A 112 -12.39 2.99 -13.82
N GLU A 113 -11.55 4.01 -13.62
CA GLU A 113 -11.14 4.93 -14.69
C GLU A 113 -9.65 4.84 -15.05
N LEU A 114 -8.82 4.28 -14.17
CA LEU A 114 -7.36 4.31 -14.35
C LEU A 114 -6.75 3.02 -14.90
N GLY A 115 -7.54 1.98 -15.20
CA GLY A 115 -7.02 0.70 -15.69
C GLY A 115 -6.05 0.04 -14.69
N ILE A 116 -6.37 0.12 -13.40
CA ILE A 116 -5.61 -0.46 -12.30
C ILE A 116 -6.51 -1.29 -11.39
N VAL A 117 -5.93 -2.25 -10.69
CA VAL A 117 -6.61 -3.11 -9.71
C VAL A 117 -5.95 -2.89 -8.35
N PHE A 118 -6.75 -2.53 -7.37
CA PHE A 118 -6.33 -2.52 -5.96
C PHE A 118 -6.39 -3.94 -5.41
N ALA A 119 -5.33 -4.39 -4.77
CA ALA A 119 -5.21 -5.80 -4.35
C ALA A 119 -6.00 -6.09 -3.05
N ALA A 120 -5.73 -5.33 -1.99
CA ALA A 120 -6.39 -5.44 -0.70
C ALA A 120 -6.13 -4.17 0.11
N VAL A 121 -7.04 -3.81 1.03
CA VAL A 121 -6.79 -2.69 1.95
C VAL A 121 -5.76 -3.15 2.99
N ASN A 122 -4.52 -2.65 2.84
CA ASN A 122 -3.43 -2.99 3.76
C ASN A 122 -3.30 -1.99 4.92
N PHE A 123 -3.93 -0.80 4.82
CA PHE A 123 -3.95 0.18 5.90
C PHE A 123 -5.24 1.00 5.86
N TYR A 124 -6.02 0.95 6.93
CA TYR A 124 -7.22 1.78 7.11
C TYR A 124 -6.80 3.10 7.74
N ASP A 125 -6.94 4.18 6.99
CA ASP A 125 -6.60 5.54 7.40
C ASP A 125 -7.79 6.50 7.20
N GLY A 126 -7.54 7.74 7.50
CA GLY A 126 -8.43 8.86 7.24
C GLY A 126 -7.64 10.16 7.23
N GLN A 127 -8.22 11.22 6.68
CA GLN A 127 -7.59 12.52 6.60
C GLN A 127 -7.76 13.31 7.91
N GLY A 128 -6.70 13.99 8.35
CA GLY A 128 -6.69 14.86 9.51
C GLY A 128 -6.04 16.21 9.23
N PHE A 129 -5.78 16.96 10.30
CA PHE A 129 -5.12 18.27 10.25
C PHE A 129 -3.98 18.34 11.26
N LEU A 130 -2.86 18.89 10.83
CA LEU A 130 -1.73 19.26 11.66
C LEU A 130 -1.73 20.78 11.87
N VAL A 131 -1.70 21.22 13.11
CA VAL A 131 -1.74 22.64 13.48
C VAL A 131 -0.69 22.97 14.52
N ARG A 132 -0.25 24.23 14.57
CA ARG A 132 0.59 24.74 15.67
C ARG A 132 -0.26 24.90 16.93
N LYS A 133 0.27 24.51 18.07
CA LYS A 133 -0.37 24.73 19.39
C LYS A 133 -0.64 26.22 19.67
N SER A 134 0.18 27.09 19.10
CA SER A 134 0.00 28.56 19.23
C SER A 134 -1.28 29.07 18.56
N LEU A 135 -1.86 28.32 17.61
CA LEU A 135 -3.14 28.67 17.01
C LEU A 135 -4.32 28.53 17.98
N LYS A 136 -4.15 27.73 19.05
CA LYS A 136 -5.12 27.48 20.11
C LYS A 136 -6.46 26.92 19.63
N VAL A 137 -6.45 26.17 18.54
CA VAL A 137 -7.60 25.40 18.03
C VAL A 137 -7.51 23.97 18.53
N ASN A 138 -8.66 23.36 18.84
CA ASN A 138 -8.78 21.99 19.32
C ASN A 138 -9.67 21.13 18.41
N SER A 139 -10.26 21.74 17.40
CA SER A 139 -11.17 21.09 16.46
C SER A 139 -10.92 21.61 15.04
N ALA A 140 -11.08 20.73 14.05
CA ALA A 140 -11.04 21.13 12.65
C ALA A 140 -12.16 22.12 12.26
N LEU A 141 -13.27 22.17 13.02
CA LEU A 141 -14.35 23.15 12.85
C LEU A 141 -13.93 24.57 13.20
N GLU A 142 -12.84 24.74 13.94
CA GLU A 142 -12.28 26.04 14.30
C GLU A 142 -11.32 26.60 13.23
N LEU A 143 -11.11 25.87 12.11
CA LEU A 143 -10.25 26.29 11.00
C LEU A 143 -10.97 27.15 9.95
N ASN A 144 -12.14 27.72 10.27
CA ASN A 144 -12.87 28.60 9.35
C ASN A 144 -11.98 29.79 8.93
N GLY A 145 -11.81 29.97 7.60
CA GLY A 145 -11.00 31.04 7.01
C GLY A 145 -9.47 30.84 7.13
N ALA A 146 -9.01 29.74 7.72
CA ALA A 146 -7.59 29.40 7.82
C ALA A 146 -6.98 29.05 6.44
N ALA A 147 -5.69 29.35 6.29
CA ALA A 147 -4.91 28.92 5.12
C ALA A 147 -4.41 27.49 5.32
N ILE A 148 -4.83 26.57 4.45
CA ILE A 148 -4.54 25.15 4.55
C ILE A 148 -3.57 24.72 3.45
N CYS A 149 -2.39 24.20 3.82
CA CYS A 149 -1.47 23.53 2.90
C CYS A 149 -1.96 22.14 2.56
N VAL A 150 -1.90 21.74 1.28
CA VAL A 150 -2.28 20.41 0.80
C VAL A 150 -1.47 20.04 -0.45
N GLU A 151 -1.17 18.74 -0.64
CA GLU A 151 -0.60 18.23 -1.89
C GLU A 151 -1.72 18.07 -2.93
N GLN A 152 -1.52 18.58 -4.14
CA GLN A 152 -2.44 18.41 -5.28
C GLN A 152 -2.47 16.95 -5.78
N GLU A 153 -3.47 16.59 -6.61
CA GLU A 153 -3.65 15.25 -7.19
C GLU A 153 -3.85 14.15 -6.12
N THR A 154 -4.41 14.54 -4.98
CA THR A 154 -4.70 13.65 -3.84
C THR A 154 -6.19 13.61 -3.53
N THR A 155 -6.64 12.53 -2.88
CA THR A 155 -7.98 12.45 -2.26
C THR A 155 -8.13 13.52 -1.20
N THR A 156 -7.05 13.84 -0.48
CA THR A 156 -7.07 14.81 0.62
C THR A 156 -7.35 16.23 0.14
N ALA A 157 -6.93 16.60 -1.08
CA ALA A 157 -7.30 17.89 -1.67
C ALA A 157 -8.81 17.98 -1.98
N LEU A 158 -9.42 16.89 -2.43
CA LEU A 158 -10.86 16.82 -2.70
C LEU A 158 -11.68 16.84 -1.41
N ASN A 159 -11.32 15.98 -0.46
CA ASN A 159 -12.01 15.87 0.83
C ASN A 159 -11.94 17.18 1.64
N LEU A 160 -10.82 17.91 1.57
CA LEU A 160 -10.68 19.22 2.20
C LEU A 160 -11.77 20.19 1.72
N ALA A 161 -11.97 20.28 0.42
CA ALA A 161 -12.99 21.16 -0.17
C ALA A 161 -14.42 20.73 0.24
N ASP A 162 -14.66 19.41 0.25
CA ASP A 162 -15.96 18.85 0.64
C ASP A 162 -16.27 19.08 2.12
N TYR A 163 -15.29 18.87 3.01
CA TYR A 163 -15.45 19.07 4.44
C TYR A 163 -15.79 20.53 4.79
N PHE A 164 -15.04 21.49 4.23
CA PHE A 164 -15.29 22.91 4.49
C PHE A 164 -16.64 23.36 3.95
N ARG A 165 -16.99 22.91 2.75
CA ARG A 165 -18.31 23.19 2.15
C ARG A 165 -19.45 22.61 2.99
N ALA A 166 -19.35 21.37 3.44
CA ALA A 166 -20.37 20.69 4.23
C ALA A 166 -20.60 21.34 5.60
N ASN A 167 -19.56 21.97 6.16
CA ASN A 167 -19.62 22.66 7.44
C ASN A 167 -19.80 24.18 7.30
N HIS A 168 -20.09 24.68 6.08
CA HIS A 168 -20.28 26.13 5.82
C HIS A 168 -19.10 26.99 6.23
N MET A 169 -17.88 26.49 6.04
CA MET A 169 -16.64 27.15 6.41
C MET A 169 -15.95 27.74 5.18
N ASP A 170 -15.33 28.92 5.36
CA ASP A 170 -14.49 29.56 4.35
C ASP A 170 -13.16 28.81 4.24
N LEU A 171 -12.75 28.41 3.03
CA LEU A 171 -11.53 27.68 2.75
C LEU A 171 -10.53 28.55 1.98
N LYS A 172 -9.28 28.62 2.47
CA LYS A 172 -8.13 29.15 1.72
C LYS A 172 -7.14 28.02 1.47
N THR A 173 -7.23 27.37 0.34
CA THR A 173 -6.31 26.28 -0.03
C THR A 173 -5.02 26.84 -0.62
N ILE A 174 -3.87 26.33 -0.13
CA ILE A 174 -2.56 26.55 -0.74
C ILE A 174 -2.04 25.18 -1.20
N SER A 175 -2.10 24.94 -2.50
CA SER A 175 -1.75 23.66 -3.14
C SER A 175 -0.28 23.62 -3.55
N PHE A 176 0.34 22.45 -3.37
CA PHE A 176 1.74 22.19 -3.71
C PHE A 176 1.86 20.94 -4.59
N ALA A 177 2.93 20.88 -5.38
CA ALA A 177 3.18 19.75 -6.28
C ALA A 177 3.67 18.50 -5.53
N SER A 178 4.17 18.65 -4.30
CA SER A 178 4.65 17.55 -3.46
C SER A 178 4.33 17.77 -1.97
N ALA A 179 4.29 16.67 -1.21
CA ALA A 179 4.16 16.71 0.24
C ALA A 179 5.32 17.50 0.88
N ASP A 180 6.56 17.33 0.39
CA ASP A 180 7.73 18.06 0.90
C ASP A 180 7.59 19.57 0.80
N GLU A 181 7.06 20.09 -0.31
CA GLU A 181 6.81 21.53 -0.48
C GLU A 181 5.71 22.01 0.49
N ALA A 182 4.64 21.22 0.61
CA ALA A 182 3.53 21.54 1.53
C ALA A 182 3.98 21.59 2.99
N VAL A 183 4.77 20.60 3.44
CA VAL A 183 5.32 20.56 4.80
C VAL A 183 6.28 21.72 5.06
N LYS A 184 7.20 22.03 4.14
CA LYS A 184 8.10 23.18 4.25
C LYS A 184 7.36 24.51 4.31
N ALA A 185 6.29 24.65 3.51
CA ALA A 185 5.46 25.86 3.54
C ALA A 185 4.71 25.98 4.86
N TYR A 186 4.18 24.89 5.40
CA TYR A 186 3.57 24.87 6.73
C TYR A 186 4.58 25.20 7.81
N ASP A 187 5.76 24.57 7.83
CA ASP A 187 6.81 24.77 8.83
C ASP A 187 7.29 26.24 8.85
N SER A 188 7.43 26.87 7.67
CA SER A 188 7.79 28.27 7.54
C SER A 188 6.68 29.28 7.90
N GLY A 189 5.47 28.82 8.25
CA GLY A 189 4.34 29.68 8.61
C GLY A 189 3.52 30.22 7.46
N ARG A 190 3.70 29.73 6.24
CA ARG A 190 2.91 30.14 5.07
C ARG A 190 1.46 29.68 5.15
N CYS A 191 1.20 28.56 5.86
CA CYS A 191 -0.13 28.02 6.12
C CYS A 191 -0.41 27.92 7.62
N ASP A 192 -1.67 28.04 8.01
CA ASP A 192 -2.13 27.87 9.39
C ASP A 192 -2.21 26.40 9.79
N ALA A 193 -2.61 25.54 8.82
CA ALA A 193 -2.68 24.10 8.99
C ALA A 193 -2.12 23.36 7.76
N TYR A 194 -1.74 22.11 7.97
CA TYR A 194 -1.41 21.13 6.91
C TYR A 194 -2.35 19.94 7.01
N THR A 195 -2.83 19.46 5.86
CA THR A 195 -3.75 18.32 5.80
C THR A 195 -3.25 17.24 4.84
N THR A 196 -3.32 16.00 5.29
CA THR A 196 -3.07 14.76 4.55
C THR A 196 -3.64 13.59 5.36
N ASP A 197 -3.33 12.35 4.99
CA ASP A 197 -3.65 11.15 5.77
C ASP A 197 -3.15 11.30 7.21
N SER A 198 -3.95 10.89 8.18
CA SER A 198 -3.62 11.04 9.60
C SER A 198 -2.30 10.35 9.96
N SER A 199 -2.07 9.15 9.43
CA SER A 199 -0.81 8.43 9.64
C SER A 199 0.40 9.20 9.08
N ALA A 200 0.22 9.84 7.91
CA ALA A 200 1.25 10.68 7.31
C ALA A 200 1.51 11.93 8.16
N LEU A 201 0.48 12.55 8.77
CA LEU A 201 0.67 13.69 9.66
C LEU A 201 1.57 13.38 10.87
N TYR A 202 1.48 12.16 11.42
CA TYR A 202 2.41 11.73 12.49
C TYR A 202 3.85 11.65 12.00
N SER A 203 4.07 11.17 10.77
CA SER A 203 5.38 11.12 10.13
C SER A 203 5.93 12.53 9.85
N GLU A 204 5.13 13.35 9.16
CA GLU A 204 5.55 14.69 8.74
C GLU A 204 5.80 15.63 9.93
N ARG A 205 5.05 15.47 11.03
CA ARG A 205 5.29 16.21 12.27
C ARG A 205 6.70 16.02 12.81
N LEU A 206 7.26 14.81 12.71
CA LEU A 206 8.63 14.51 13.18
C LEU A 206 9.72 15.23 12.36
N ARG A 207 9.39 15.69 11.16
CA ARG A 207 10.31 16.40 10.26
C ARG A 207 10.31 17.92 10.44
N LEU A 208 9.36 18.47 11.23
CA LEU A 208 9.28 19.91 11.49
C LEU A 208 10.43 20.39 12.36
N ALA A 209 10.76 21.68 12.26
CA ALA A 209 11.79 22.30 13.09
C ALA A 209 11.51 22.14 14.60
N ASP A 210 10.24 22.22 15.01
CA ASP A 210 9.79 21.88 16.36
C ASP A 210 8.55 20.96 16.32
N PRO A 211 8.76 19.62 16.34
CA PRO A 211 7.66 18.66 16.37
C PRO A 211 6.73 18.83 17.58
N THR A 212 7.27 19.32 18.72
CA THR A 212 6.52 19.42 19.98
C THR A 212 5.59 20.64 20.04
N ALA A 213 5.85 21.66 19.22
CA ALA A 213 4.99 22.81 19.05
C ALA A 213 3.74 22.54 18.19
N ASN A 214 3.62 21.34 17.65
CA ASN A 214 2.55 20.96 16.70
C ASN A 214 1.72 19.78 17.23
N ILE A 215 0.42 19.78 16.87
CA ILE A 215 -0.52 18.70 17.20
C ILE A 215 -1.30 18.27 15.96
N VAL A 216 -1.64 16.99 15.89
CA VAL A 216 -2.66 16.47 14.97
C VAL A 216 -4.01 16.61 15.67
N LEU A 217 -4.98 17.27 15.01
CA LEU A 217 -6.33 17.43 15.55
C LEU A 217 -7.06 16.07 15.59
N PRO A 218 -8.04 15.91 16.49
CA PRO A 218 -8.69 14.61 16.72
C PRO A 218 -9.64 14.17 15.61
N GLU A 219 -10.13 15.10 14.78
CA GLU A 219 -11.10 14.77 13.74
C GLU A 219 -10.45 14.03 12.57
N ILE A 220 -11.16 12.99 12.14
CA ILE A 220 -10.92 12.28 10.89
C ILE A 220 -12.05 12.64 9.92
N ILE A 221 -11.71 13.31 8.83
CA ILE A 221 -12.71 13.91 7.92
C ILE A 221 -13.01 13.08 6.68
N SER A 222 -12.31 11.96 6.47
CA SER A 222 -12.53 11.05 5.33
C SER A 222 -12.24 9.60 5.68
N LYS A 223 -12.51 8.72 4.74
CA LYS A 223 -12.04 7.33 4.73
C LYS A 223 -10.93 7.20 3.69
N GLU A 224 -9.75 6.78 4.12
CA GLU A 224 -8.61 6.53 3.25
C GLU A 224 -8.18 5.05 3.36
N PRO A 225 -8.85 4.14 2.61
CA PRO A 225 -8.47 2.74 2.58
C PRO A 225 -7.24 2.59 1.67
N LEU A 226 -6.04 2.59 2.26
CA LEU A 226 -4.79 2.46 1.51
C LEU A 226 -4.62 1.04 1.01
N SER A 227 -4.18 0.89 -0.22
CA SER A 227 -4.06 -0.41 -0.88
C SER A 227 -2.93 -0.42 -1.91
N PRO A 228 -2.15 -1.50 -2.00
CA PRO A 228 -1.29 -1.73 -3.15
C PRO A 228 -2.12 -1.87 -4.42
N ALA A 229 -1.58 -1.38 -5.54
CA ALA A 229 -2.24 -1.44 -6.83
C ALA A 229 -1.34 -2.04 -7.90
N VAL A 230 -1.94 -2.71 -8.87
CA VAL A 230 -1.30 -3.30 -10.05
C VAL A 230 -2.03 -2.84 -11.32
N ARG A 231 -1.43 -3.04 -12.49
CA ARG A 231 -2.14 -2.81 -13.76
C ARG A 231 -3.31 -3.78 -13.91
N GLU A 232 -4.37 -3.31 -14.51
CA GLU A 232 -5.47 -4.16 -14.97
C GLU A 232 -5.01 -5.09 -16.10
N GLY A 233 -5.70 -6.24 -16.27
CA GLY A 233 -5.45 -7.20 -17.35
C GLY A 233 -4.56 -8.38 -16.97
N ASP A 234 -3.89 -8.36 -15.80
CA ASP A 234 -3.16 -9.52 -15.26
C ASP A 234 -3.74 -9.95 -13.90
N GLY A 235 -4.84 -10.72 -13.97
CA GLY A 235 -5.53 -11.20 -12.77
C GLY A 235 -4.67 -12.11 -11.90
N ALA A 236 -3.78 -12.92 -12.49
CA ALA A 236 -2.89 -13.79 -11.75
C ALA A 236 -1.88 -13.00 -10.92
N TRP A 237 -1.36 -11.90 -11.46
CA TRP A 237 -0.48 -10.99 -10.74
C TRP A 237 -1.23 -10.26 -9.61
N ALA A 238 -2.44 -9.79 -9.87
CA ALA A 238 -3.28 -9.16 -8.85
C ALA A 238 -3.58 -10.12 -7.69
N GLU A 239 -3.86 -11.41 -7.98
CA GLU A 239 -4.04 -12.44 -6.94
C GLU A 239 -2.76 -12.71 -6.15
N LEU A 240 -1.59 -12.78 -6.78
CA LEU A 240 -0.31 -12.96 -6.07
C LEU A 240 -0.09 -11.81 -5.08
N VAL A 241 -0.27 -10.56 -5.52
CA VAL A 241 -0.12 -9.38 -4.66
C VAL A 241 -1.14 -9.39 -3.53
N ARG A 242 -2.40 -9.76 -3.81
CA ARG A 242 -3.47 -9.89 -2.82
C ARG A 242 -3.14 -10.95 -1.77
N TRP A 243 -2.79 -12.15 -2.19
CA TRP A 243 -2.50 -13.25 -1.28
C TRP A 243 -1.23 -13.03 -0.46
N THR A 244 -0.27 -12.23 -0.96
CA THR A 244 0.87 -11.79 -0.13
C THR A 244 0.39 -11.03 1.11
N HIS A 245 -0.59 -10.13 0.97
CA HIS A 245 -1.19 -9.42 2.11
C HIS A 245 -1.92 -10.38 3.06
N TYR A 246 -2.77 -11.26 2.53
CA TYR A 246 -3.53 -12.18 3.36
C TYR A 246 -2.64 -13.21 4.06
N ALA A 247 -1.56 -13.67 3.44
CA ALA A 247 -0.59 -14.54 4.10
C ALA A 247 0.05 -13.87 5.34
N MET A 248 0.36 -12.57 5.25
CA MET A 248 0.88 -11.81 6.40
C MET A 248 -0.17 -11.64 7.50
N LEU A 249 -1.45 -11.44 7.14
CA LEU A 249 -2.56 -11.36 8.11
C LEU A 249 -2.85 -12.70 8.76
N ASP A 250 -2.98 -13.76 7.97
CA ASP A 250 -3.22 -15.13 8.47
C ASP A 250 -2.10 -15.57 9.42
N ALA A 251 -0.85 -15.20 9.11
CA ALA A 251 0.28 -15.47 9.98
C ALA A 251 0.13 -14.77 11.35
N GLU A 252 -0.28 -13.48 11.37
CA GLU A 252 -0.55 -12.78 12.64
C GLU A 252 -1.70 -13.45 13.40
N GLU A 253 -2.79 -13.81 12.73
CA GLU A 253 -3.96 -14.44 13.34
C GLU A 253 -3.64 -15.82 13.95
N LEU A 254 -2.81 -16.58 13.24
CA LEU A 254 -2.38 -17.91 13.67
C LEU A 254 -1.19 -17.90 14.65
N GLY A 255 -0.67 -16.72 15.00
CA GLY A 255 0.47 -16.56 15.88
C GLY A 255 1.81 -16.98 15.28
N VAL A 256 1.90 -17.07 13.95
CA VAL A 256 3.13 -17.32 13.21
C VAL A 256 3.86 -16.00 12.98
N ASN A 257 5.13 -15.94 13.30
CA ASN A 257 5.96 -14.74 13.20
C ASN A 257 7.39 -15.06 12.75
N GLN A 258 8.20 -14.04 12.52
CA GLN A 258 9.55 -14.18 12.00
C GLN A 258 10.46 -15.05 12.91
N HIS A 259 10.18 -15.07 14.22
CA HIS A 259 11.04 -15.78 15.19
C HIS A 259 10.65 -17.26 15.36
N ASN A 260 9.37 -17.61 15.12
CA ASN A 260 8.88 -18.98 15.35
C ASN A 260 8.51 -19.73 14.06
N VAL A 261 8.59 -19.12 12.89
CA VAL A 261 8.14 -19.71 11.63
C VAL A 261 8.82 -21.06 11.32
N ASP A 262 10.09 -21.23 11.68
CA ASP A 262 10.82 -22.48 11.48
C ASP A 262 10.23 -23.62 12.35
N ASP A 263 9.96 -23.35 13.61
CA ASP A 263 9.33 -24.31 14.52
C ASP A 263 7.91 -24.66 14.08
N MET A 264 7.19 -23.67 13.54
CA MET A 264 5.80 -23.83 13.06
C MET A 264 5.67 -24.73 11.84
N LEU A 265 6.74 -25.01 11.11
CA LEU A 265 6.75 -26.05 10.05
C LEU A 265 6.37 -27.45 10.62
N HIS A 266 6.60 -27.68 11.90
CA HIS A 266 6.27 -28.93 12.59
C HIS A 266 4.91 -28.89 13.30
N SER A 267 4.14 -27.81 13.13
CA SER A 267 2.81 -27.66 13.74
C SER A 267 1.85 -28.76 13.31
N ALA A 268 1.03 -29.24 14.25
CA ALA A 268 -0.08 -30.15 13.95
C ALA A 268 -1.34 -29.40 13.46
N ALA A 269 -1.40 -28.06 13.59
CA ALA A 269 -2.55 -27.24 13.20
C ALA A 269 -2.69 -27.19 11.67
N PRO A 270 -3.82 -27.66 11.08
CA PRO A 270 -3.96 -27.73 9.62
C PRO A 270 -3.85 -26.36 8.92
N ASP A 271 -4.33 -25.29 9.54
CA ASP A 271 -4.28 -23.95 8.96
C ASP A 271 -2.83 -23.44 8.87
N ILE A 272 -2.01 -23.68 9.89
CA ILE A 272 -0.57 -23.34 9.88
C ILE A 272 0.15 -24.17 8.82
N ARG A 273 -0.15 -25.48 8.72
CA ARG A 273 0.46 -26.36 7.72
C ARG A 273 0.16 -25.91 6.29
N ARG A 274 -1.07 -25.47 6.03
CA ARG A 274 -1.45 -24.91 4.72
C ARG A 274 -0.78 -23.57 4.44
N LEU A 275 -0.79 -22.65 5.40
CA LEU A 275 -0.11 -21.36 5.29
C LEU A 275 1.38 -21.54 4.95
N LEU A 276 2.07 -22.41 5.65
CA LEU A 276 3.51 -22.62 5.47
C LEU A 276 3.88 -23.57 4.33
N GLY A 277 2.89 -24.06 3.55
CA GLY A 277 3.10 -24.90 2.38
C GLY A 277 3.51 -26.35 2.68
N VAL A 278 3.41 -26.77 3.95
CA VAL A 278 3.65 -28.16 4.38
C VAL A 278 2.52 -29.08 3.88
N GLU A 279 1.31 -28.53 3.70
CA GLU A 279 0.13 -29.22 3.20
C GLU A 279 -0.54 -28.42 2.08
N GLY A 280 -1.02 -29.11 1.04
CA GLY A 280 -1.66 -28.50 -0.12
C GLY A 280 -0.67 -28.04 -1.20
N ARG A 281 -1.19 -27.37 -2.24
CA ARG A 281 -0.41 -26.87 -3.40
C ARG A 281 -0.79 -25.43 -3.75
N PHE A 282 -1.01 -24.59 -2.75
CA PHE A 282 -1.56 -23.24 -2.92
C PHE A 282 -0.56 -22.31 -3.61
N GLY A 283 0.74 -22.46 -3.37
CA GLY A 283 1.78 -21.70 -4.07
C GLY A 283 1.76 -21.94 -5.59
N GLN A 284 1.50 -23.16 -6.03
CA GLN A 284 1.43 -23.48 -7.45
C GLN A 284 0.30 -22.74 -8.17
N ALA A 285 -0.83 -22.50 -7.49
CA ALA A 285 -1.95 -21.73 -8.03
C ALA A 285 -1.57 -20.25 -8.28
N LEU A 286 -0.59 -19.73 -7.55
CA LEU A 286 -0.02 -18.39 -7.71
C LEU A 286 1.21 -18.36 -8.64
N GLY A 287 1.61 -19.50 -9.21
CA GLY A 287 2.84 -19.62 -9.99
C GLY A 287 4.13 -19.57 -9.15
N LEU A 288 4.01 -19.85 -7.84
CA LEU A 288 5.10 -19.86 -6.86
C LEU A 288 5.39 -21.27 -6.32
N SER A 289 6.46 -21.39 -5.53
CA SER A 289 6.70 -22.58 -4.71
C SER A 289 5.67 -22.68 -3.57
N ASN A 290 5.45 -23.88 -3.03
CA ASN A 290 4.43 -24.03 -1.97
C ASN A 290 4.80 -23.34 -0.65
N ASP A 291 6.08 -23.12 -0.40
CA ASP A 291 6.64 -22.44 0.78
C ASP A 291 6.65 -20.90 0.66
N TRP A 292 5.95 -20.33 -0.33
CA TRP A 292 5.93 -18.88 -0.61
C TRP A 292 5.58 -18.03 0.62
N ALA A 293 4.58 -18.43 1.42
CA ALA A 293 4.17 -17.69 2.61
C ALA A 293 5.18 -17.87 3.77
N TYR A 294 5.78 -19.07 3.91
CA TYR A 294 6.91 -19.26 4.81
C TYR A 294 8.05 -18.28 4.51
N ARG A 295 8.44 -18.14 3.24
CA ARG A 295 9.49 -17.20 2.80
C ARG A 295 9.16 -15.76 3.15
N ILE A 296 7.90 -15.33 2.95
CA ILE A 296 7.43 -14.00 3.37
C ILE A 296 7.67 -13.80 4.86
N ILE A 297 7.14 -14.71 5.68
CA ILE A 297 7.17 -14.56 7.15
C ILE A 297 8.61 -14.65 7.68
N LYS A 298 9.42 -15.53 7.12
CA LYS A 298 10.83 -15.67 7.48
C LYS A 298 11.63 -14.39 7.18
N ALA A 299 11.37 -13.76 6.03
CA ALA A 299 12.12 -12.61 5.55
C ALA A 299 11.64 -11.28 6.17
N VAL A 300 10.32 -11.10 6.30
CA VAL A 300 9.68 -9.82 6.62
C VAL A 300 8.89 -9.88 7.93
N GLY A 301 8.42 -11.05 8.33
CA GLY A 301 7.49 -11.22 9.45
C GLY A 301 6.02 -11.15 8.99
N ASN A 302 5.11 -11.22 9.96
CA ASN A 302 3.69 -11.09 9.76
C ASN A 302 3.25 -9.62 9.67
N TYR A 303 1.96 -9.37 9.43
CA TYR A 303 1.40 -8.01 9.31
C TYR A 303 1.63 -7.18 10.58
N GLY A 304 1.42 -7.76 11.77
CA GLY A 304 1.62 -7.07 13.05
C GLY A 304 3.06 -6.66 13.28
N GLU A 305 4.02 -7.53 12.95
CA GLU A 305 5.45 -7.23 13.07
C GLU A 305 5.87 -6.09 12.13
N SER A 306 5.40 -6.10 10.86
CA SER A 306 5.65 -5.02 9.91
C SER A 306 5.00 -3.70 10.35
N PHE A 307 3.75 -3.74 10.82
CA PHE A 307 3.06 -2.57 11.36
C PHE A 307 3.82 -1.97 12.55
N ASP A 308 4.12 -2.78 13.56
CA ASP A 308 4.73 -2.30 14.80
C ASP A 308 6.14 -1.73 14.59
N ARG A 309 6.93 -2.35 13.72
CA ARG A 309 8.28 -1.92 13.39
C ARG A 309 8.30 -0.58 12.64
N ASN A 310 7.36 -0.37 11.71
CA ASN A 310 7.41 0.76 10.80
C ASN A 310 6.57 1.96 11.27
N VAL A 311 5.36 1.73 11.77
CA VAL A 311 4.42 2.78 12.12
C VAL A 311 3.87 2.66 13.54
N GLY A 312 3.90 1.46 14.11
CA GLY A 312 3.30 1.12 15.41
C GLY A 312 4.17 1.45 16.62
N GLN A 313 3.99 0.71 17.69
CA GLN A 313 4.57 1.00 19.01
C GLN A 313 6.11 0.92 19.03
N ASN A 314 6.72 0.14 18.14
CA ASN A 314 8.17 0.00 18.04
C ASN A 314 8.81 1.04 17.11
N SER A 315 8.00 1.91 16.49
CA SER A 315 8.44 3.02 15.63
C SER A 315 8.41 4.36 16.36
N PRO A 316 9.08 5.40 15.83
CA PRO A 316 8.94 6.77 16.34
C PRO A 316 7.52 7.34 16.21
N LEU A 317 6.69 6.80 15.30
CA LEU A 317 5.35 7.30 15.02
C LEU A 317 4.33 6.95 16.11
N LYS A 318 4.51 5.81 16.79
CA LYS A 318 3.65 5.34 17.88
C LYS A 318 2.16 5.26 17.51
N ILE A 319 1.83 4.97 16.26
CA ILE A 319 0.45 4.86 15.80
C ILE A 319 -0.19 3.62 16.43
N ALA A 320 -1.36 3.81 17.03
CA ALA A 320 -2.15 2.70 17.54
C ALA A 320 -2.74 1.88 16.36
N ARG A 321 -2.88 0.56 16.56
CA ARG A 321 -3.47 -0.34 15.55
C ARG A 321 -4.87 0.13 15.10
N GLY A 322 -5.74 0.49 16.04
CA GLY A 322 -7.10 0.96 15.73
C GLY A 322 -7.82 0.04 14.73
N LEU A 323 -8.33 0.60 13.63
CA LEU A 323 -8.95 -0.17 12.54
C LEU A 323 -8.00 -1.15 11.86
N ASN A 324 -6.69 -0.96 11.99
CA ASN A 324 -5.66 -1.86 11.45
C ASN A 324 -5.38 -3.08 12.34
N ALA A 325 -6.06 -3.23 13.47
CA ALA A 325 -6.02 -4.45 14.25
C ALA A 325 -6.78 -5.58 13.53
N LEU A 326 -6.45 -6.83 13.87
CA LEU A 326 -7.21 -8.00 13.39
C LEU A 326 -8.68 -7.90 13.83
N TRP A 327 -9.58 -8.46 13.04
CA TRP A 327 -11.01 -8.53 13.35
C TRP A 327 -11.29 -9.17 14.72
N THR A 328 -10.50 -10.15 15.14
CA THR A 328 -10.57 -10.78 16.48
C THR A 328 -10.19 -9.83 17.61
N LYS A 329 -9.55 -8.69 17.30
CA LYS A 329 -9.12 -7.64 18.22
C LYS A 329 -9.88 -6.32 18.02
N GLY A 330 -11.02 -6.37 17.31
CA GLY A 330 -11.89 -5.20 17.07
C GLY A 330 -11.49 -4.31 15.91
N GLY A 331 -10.54 -4.71 15.08
CA GLY A 331 -10.16 -4.00 13.85
C GLY A 331 -10.91 -4.50 12.61
N LEU A 332 -10.47 -4.06 11.44
CA LEU A 332 -11.02 -4.41 10.13
C LEU A 332 -10.10 -5.35 9.32
N GLN A 333 -8.91 -5.66 9.81
CA GLN A 333 -8.01 -6.58 9.11
C GLN A 333 -8.54 -8.02 9.29
N TYR A 334 -8.93 -8.62 8.15
CA TYR A 334 -9.56 -9.93 8.07
C TYR A 334 -8.84 -10.76 6.99
N GLY A 335 -8.06 -11.74 7.41
CA GLY A 335 -7.39 -12.67 6.50
C GLY A 335 -8.40 -13.59 5.80
N LEU A 336 -8.12 -13.95 4.54
CA LEU A 336 -8.93 -14.91 3.81
C LEU A 336 -8.33 -16.31 3.97
N PRO A 337 -9.15 -17.35 4.23
CA PRO A 337 -8.61 -18.68 4.53
C PRO A 337 -7.92 -19.31 3.31
N ILE A 338 -6.72 -19.83 3.50
CA ILE A 338 -5.98 -20.64 2.51
C ILE A 338 -6.54 -22.05 2.51
N ARG A 339 -7.46 -22.33 1.53
CA ARG A 339 -8.14 -23.64 1.39
C ARG A 339 -8.32 -24.03 -0.06
#